data_d9d0d01d5fe14ba6854783881343c2d1
#
_entry.id   d9d0d01d5fe14ba6854783881343c2d1
#
_cell.length_a   1.000
_cell.length_b   1.000
_cell.length_c   1.000
_cell.angle_alpha   90.00
_cell.angle_beta   90.00
_cell.angle_gamma   90.00
#
_symmetry.space_group_name_H-M   'P 1'
#
loop_
_entity.id
_entity.type
_entity.pdbx_description
1 polymer ?
#
loop_
_entity_poly.entity_id
_entity_poly.type
_entity_poly.pdbx_seq_one_letter_code
_entity_poly.pdbx_strand_id
1 'polypeptide(L)'
;GELLGKENITFDFITGDTSAQNRLQLAKTFNQDENPKVMLISLKAGGTGLNLIGADIVLHLDPWWNLAAEDQASDRAYRIGQNRKVTIYKVVMKDTIEEKVLALQEKKKNLSDIFDNATEKSNLNDEDIAYLLS
;
A
#
# COMPACT_ATOMS: atom_id res chain seq x y z
N GLY A 1 -9.77 -10.72 -7.71
CA GLY A 1 -11.12 -10.37 -8.16
C GLY A 1 -12.10 -11.54 -8.13
N GLU A 2 -11.73 -12.71 -8.65
CA GLU A 2 -12.66 -13.86 -8.73
C GLU A 2 -13.20 -14.31 -7.36
N LEU A 3 -12.36 -14.33 -6.33
CA LEU A 3 -12.78 -14.69 -4.96
C LEU A 3 -13.78 -13.67 -4.40
N LEU A 4 -13.52 -12.39 -4.59
CA LEU A 4 -14.44 -11.33 -4.14
C LEU A 4 -15.80 -11.45 -4.84
N GLY A 5 -15.80 -11.76 -6.14
CA GLY A 5 -17.03 -12.00 -6.88
C GLY A 5 -17.84 -13.20 -6.37
N LYS A 6 -17.17 -14.30 -5.96
CA LYS A 6 -17.82 -15.48 -5.36
C LYS A 6 -18.47 -15.15 -4.01
N GLU A 7 -17.88 -14.25 -3.25
CA GLU A 7 -18.41 -13.79 -1.95
C GLU A 7 -19.40 -12.62 -2.09
N ASN A 8 -19.80 -12.26 -3.32
CA ASN A 8 -20.67 -11.12 -3.60
C ASN A 8 -20.15 -9.78 -3.08
N ILE A 9 -18.82 -9.62 -3.00
CA ILE A 9 -18.18 -8.38 -2.59
C ILE A 9 -17.96 -7.50 -3.81
N THR A 10 -18.53 -6.31 -3.80
CA THR A 10 -18.34 -5.32 -4.86
C THR A 10 -16.91 -4.79 -4.85
N PHE A 11 -16.26 -4.74 -5.99
CA PHE A 11 -14.89 -4.26 -6.11
C PHE A 11 -14.62 -3.55 -7.43
N ASP A 12 -13.64 -2.64 -7.40
CA ASP A 12 -13.09 -1.97 -8.57
C ASP A 12 -11.58 -2.21 -8.67
N PHE A 13 -11.01 -2.03 -9.86
CA PHE A 13 -9.59 -2.17 -10.15
C PHE A 13 -8.96 -0.86 -10.61
N ILE A 14 -7.76 -0.56 -10.08
CA ILE A 14 -6.86 0.45 -10.64
C ILE A 14 -5.50 -0.20 -10.88
N THR A 15 -5.07 -0.24 -12.14
CA THR A 15 -3.78 -0.77 -12.57
C THR A 15 -2.94 0.31 -13.26
N GLY A 16 -1.72 -0.04 -13.68
CA GLY A 16 -0.86 0.83 -14.48
C GLY A 16 -1.52 1.32 -15.77
N ASP A 17 -2.36 0.47 -16.37
CA ASP A 17 -3.03 0.75 -17.66
C ASP A 17 -4.32 1.56 -17.51
N THR A 18 -4.82 1.76 -16.29
CA THR A 18 -5.99 2.60 -16.04
C THR A 18 -5.68 4.06 -16.33
N SER A 19 -6.44 4.69 -17.22
CA SER A 19 -6.24 6.10 -17.58
C SER A 19 -6.42 7.04 -16.37
N ALA A 20 -5.77 8.20 -16.37
CA ALA A 20 -5.85 9.18 -15.29
C ALA A 20 -7.31 9.62 -15.01
N GLN A 21 -8.09 9.82 -16.06
CA GLN A 21 -9.50 10.19 -15.94
C GLN A 21 -10.34 9.09 -15.26
N ASN A 22 -10.14 7.83 -15.66
CA ASN A 22 -10.85 6.69 -15.07
C ASN A 22 -10.46 6.49 -13.60
N ARG A 23 -9.17 6.67 -13.26
CA ARG A 23 -8.71 6.61 -11.86
C ARG A 23 -9.42 7.63 -10.98
N LEU A 24 -9.53 8.88 -11.44
CA LEU A 24 -10.23 9.93 -10.71
C LEU A 24 -11.72 9.62 -10.55
N GLN A 25 -12.37 9.10 -11.59
CA GLN A 25 -13.77 8.72 -11.54
C GLN A 25 -14.01 7.56 -10.56
N LEU A 26 -13.19 6.52 -10.61
CA LEU A 26 -13.28 5.38 -9.69
C LEU A 26 -13.07 5.82 -8.23
N ALA A 27 -12.06 6.65 -7.96
CA ALA A 27 -11.81 7.18 -6.63
C ALA A 27 -12.98 8.04 -6.12
N LYS A 28 -13.58 8.87 -6.98
CA LYS A 28 -14.76 9.67 -6.64
C LYS A 28 -15.94 8.79 -6.28
N THR A 29 -16.27 7.80 -7.12
CA THR A 29 -17.36 6.88 -6.86
C THR A 29 -17.13 6.08 -5.57
N PHE A 30 -15.90 5.59 -5.36
CA PHE A 30 -15.53 4.88 -4.14
C PHE A 30 -15.74 5.70 -2.87
N ASN A 31 -15.35 6.98 -2.88
CA ASN A 31 -15.49 7.87 -1.72
C ASN A 31 -16.93 8.25 -1.41
N GLN A 32 -17.83 8.15 -2.38
CA GLN A 32 -19.24 8.51 -2.26
C GLN A 32 -20.16 7.32 -1.99
N ASP A 33 -19.66 6.10 -2.15
CA ASP A 33 -20.45 4.88 -1.97
C ASP A 33 -20.58 4.57 -0.48
N GLU A 34 -21.81 4.47 0.02
CA GLU A 34 -22.09 4.13 1.41
C GLU A 34 -22.09 2.61 1.66
N ASN A 35 -22.09 1.80 0.58
CA ASN A 35 -22.03 0.36 0.68
C ASN A 35 -20.57 -0.12 0.82
N PRO A 36 -20.33 -1.24 1.54
CA PRO A 36 -19.02 -1.85 1.61
C PRO A 36 -18.48 -2.18 0.22
N LYS A 37 -17.30 -1.68 -0.07
CA LYS A 37 -16.66 -1.84 -1.38
C LYS A 37 -15.15 -2.04 -1.24
N VAL A 38 -14.59 -2.81 -2.14
CA VAL A 38 -13.14 -3.03 -2.21
C VAL A 38 -12.55 -2.32 -3.42
N MET A 39 -11.48 -1.56 -3.22
CA MET A 39 -10.67 -1.00 -4.30
C MET A 39 -9.36 -1.78 -4.38
N LEU A 40 -9.16 -2.52 -5.47
CA LEU A 40 -7.92 -3.24 -5.76
C LEU A 40 -6.98 -2.33 -6.54
N ILE A 41 -5.81 -2.04 -5.99
CA ILE A 41 -4.85 -1.10 -6.59
C ILE A 41 -3.50 -1.78 -6.70
N SER A 42 -2.90 -1.78 -7.90
CA SER A 42 -1.51 -2.19 -8.01
C SER A 42 -0.59 -1.13 -7.40
N LEU A 43 0.48 -1.53 -6.69
CA LEU A 43 1.41 -0.60 -6.05
C LEU A 43 1.98 0.44 -7.03
N LYS A 44 2.31 0.02 -8.25
CA LYS A 44 2.78 0.94 -9.31
C LYS A 44 1.74 2.00 -9.69
N ALA A 45 0.45 1.64 -9.68
CA ALA A 45 -0.64 2.57 -9.98
C ALA A 45 -0.96 3.50 -8.79
N GLY A 46 -0.66 3.06 -7.57
CA GLY A 46 -0.86 3.81 -6.34
C GLY A 46 -0.07 5.14 -6.28
N GLY A 47 1.04 5.27 -7.03
CA GLY A 47 1.87 6.48 -7.07
C GLY A 47 1.21 7.75 -7.64
N THR A 48 0.01 7.67 -8.20
CA THR A 48 -0.62 8.73 -9.01
C THR A 48 -1.58 9.68 -8.28
N GLY A 49 -1.34 10.01 -7.02
CA GLY A 49 -2.08 11.10 -6.35
C GLY A 49 -3.56 10.85 -6.05
N LEU A 50 -4.04 9.61 -6.09
CA LEU A 50 -5.42 9.25 -5.75
C LEU A 50 -5.79 9.68 -4.33
N ASN A 51 -7.03 10.09 -4.14
CA ASN A 51 -7.61 10.40 -2.84
C ASN A 51 -8.70 9.37 -2.52
N LEU A 52 -8.46 8.52 -1.51
CA LEU A 52 -9.33 7.41 -1.12
C LEU A 52 -9.80 7.54 0.34
N ILE A 53 -10.25 8.72 0.70
CA ILE A 53 -10.76 9.02 2.07
C ILE A 53 -12.02 8.22 2.44
N GLY A 54 -12.65 7.55 1.48
CA GLY A 54 -13.70 6.58 1.72
C GLY A 54 -13.22 5.28 2.38
N ALA A 55 -11.91 4.97 2.28
CA ALA A 55 -11.34 3.78 2.88
C ALA A 55 -10.96 3.99 4.35
N ASP A 56 -11.36 3.08 5.21
CA ASP A 56 -10.96 2.98 6.61
C ASP A 56 -10.09 1.74 6.90
N ILE A 57 -9.95 0.86 5.94
CA ILE A 57 -9.06 -0.31 5.98
C ILE A 57 -8.17 -0.32 4.76
N VAL A 58 -6.88 -0.50 4.97
CA VAL A 58 -5.87 -0.72 3.93
C VAL A 58 -5.23 -2.09 4.14
N LEU A 59 -5.19 -2.90 3.10
CA LEU A 59 -4.57 -4.22 3.11
C LEU A 59 -3.40 -4.25 2.13
N HIS A 60 -2.17 -4.39 2.63
CA HIS A 60 -1.01 -4.72 1.82
C HIS A 60 -0.89 -6.23 1.71
N LEU A 61 -1.21 -6.78 0.54
CA LEU A 61 -1.21 -8.23 0.28
C LEU A 61 0.16 -8.76 -0.12
N ASP A 62 1.07 -7.85 -0.48
CA ASP A 62 2.41 -8.16 -0.97
C ASP A 62 3.37 -7.10 -0.40
N PRO A 63 4.14 -7.43 0.65
CA PRO A 63 5.04 -6.46 1.27
C PRO A 63 6.15 -6.07 0.29
N TRP A 64 6.36 -4.77 0.16
CA TRP A 64 7.37 -4.22 -0.73
C TRP A 64 8.62 -3.85 0.06
N TRP A 65 9.80 -4.19 -0.45
CA TRP A 65 11.07 -3.82 0.20
C TRP A 65 11.26 -2.30 0.39
N ASN A 66 10.57 -1.47 -0.40
CA ASN A 66 10.57 -0.01 -0.27
C ASN A 66 9.39 0.46 0.59
N LEU A 67 9.68 0.75 1.86
CA LEU A 67 8.70 1.21 2.83
C LEU A 67 8.01 2.51 2.37
N ALA A 68 8.76 3.44 1.75
CA ALA A 68 8.20 4.70 1.28
C ALA A 68 7.10 4.52 0.22
N ALA A 69 7.19 3.47 -0.61
CA ALA A 69 6.14 3.14 -1.59
C ALA A 69 4.88 2.58 -0.91
N GLU A 70 5.03 1.78 0.16
CA GLU A 70 3.90 1.30 0.95
C GLU A 70 3.24 2.44 1.74
N ASP A 71 4.03 3.29 2.38
CA ASP A 71 3.52 4.46 3.11
C ASP A 71 2.77 5.39 2.16
N GLN A 72 3.34 5.65 0.98
CA GLN A 72 2.65 6.42 -0.05
C GLN A 72 1.33 5.79 -0.48
N ALA A 73 1.23 4.47 -0.56
CA ALA A 73 -0.03 3.78 -0.87
C ALA A 73 -1.04 3.92 0.27
N SER A 74 -0.59 3.81 1.53
CA SER A 74 -1.42 3.99 2.72
C SER A 74 -1.93 5.42 2.87
N ASP A 75 -1.12 6.41 2.54
CA ASP A 75 -1.46 7.84 2.57
C ASP A 75 -2.61 8.22 1.63
N ARG A 76 -3.02 7.33 0.73
CA ARG A 76 -4.22 7.54 -0.10
C ARG A 76 -5.50 7.51 0.72
N ALA A 77 -5.54 6.68 1.75
CA ALA A 77 -6.65 6.61 2.69
C ALA A 77 -6.45 7.58 3.87
N TYR A 78 -5.21 7.78 4.31
CA TYR A 78 -4.85 8.67 5.43
C TYR A 78 -4.52 10.08 4.94
N ARG A 79 -5.53 10.85 4.55
CA ARG A 79 -5.39 12.21 4.01
C ARG A 79 -6.29 13.23 4.69
N ILE A 80 -6.00 14.51 4.43
CA ILE A 80 -6.88 15.63 4.83
C ILE A 80 -8.29 15.38 4.26
N GLY A 81 -9.29 15.35 5.16
CA GLY A 81 -10.68 15.00 4.85
C GLY A 81 -11.08 13.60 5.31
N GLN A 82 -10.15 12.79 5.80
CA GLN A 82 -10.45 11.51 6.45
C GLN A 82 -10.97 11.75 7.88
N ASN A 83 -12.20 11.36 8.15
CA ASN A 83 -12.86 11.51 9.45
C ASN A 83 -12.93 10.19 10.24
N ARG A 84 -12.49 9.09 9.64
CA ARG A 84 -12.50 7.76 10.26
C ARG A 84 -11.08 7.32 10.59
N LYS A 85 -10.94 6.46 11.60
CA LYS A 85 -9.67 5.80 11.90
C LYS A 85 -9.32 4.86 10.76
N VAL A 86 -8.18 5.05 10.13
CA VAL A 86 -7.65 4.12 9.13
C VAL A 86 -6.84 3.03 9.82
N THR A 87 -7.15 1.77 9.51
CA THR A 87 -6.39 0.61 9.98
C THR A 87 -5.63 -0.01 8.82
N ILE A 88 -4.32 -0.18 8.98
CA ILE A 88 -3.44 -0.75 7.95
C ILE A 88 -3.06 -2.17 8.37
N TYR A 89 -3.30 -3.14 7.51
CA TYR A 89 -2.88 -4.52 7.67
C TYR A 89 -1.82 -4.87 6.63
N LYS A 90 -0.76 -5.54 7.06
CA LYS A 90 0.22 -6.17 6.19
C LYS A 90 0.06 -7.67 6.28
N VAL A 91 -0.22 -8.32 5.16
CA VAL A 91 -0.31 -9.78 5.07
C VAL A 91 1.06 -10.30 4.69
N VAL A 92 1.61 -11.19 5.50
CA VAL A 92 2.95 -11.76 5.34
C VAL A 92 2.84 -13.28 5.42
N MET A 93 3.43 -13.97 4.46
CA MET A 93 3.50 -15.43 4.50
C MET A 93 4.63 -15.87 5.42
N LYS A 94 4.28 -16.74 6.37
CA LYS A 94 5.22 -17.31 7.35
C LYS A 94 6.28 -18.16 6.64
N ASP A 95 7.51 -18.13 7.15
CA ASP A 95 8.66 -18.88 6.66
C ASP A 95 9.02 -18.57 5.19
N THR A 96 8.82 -17.32 4.75
CA THR A 96 9.13 -16.84 3.41
C THR A 96 10.05 -15.62 3.40
N ILE A 97 10.48 -15.20 2.21
CA ILE A 97 11.23 -13.96 2.02
C ILE A 97 10.46 -12.72 2.50
N GLU A 98 9.13 -12.78 2.56
CA GLU A 98 8.29 -11.65 3.02
C GLU A 98 8.56 -11.29 4.48
N GLU A 99 8.80 -12.27 5.37
CA GLU A 99 9.21 -12.00 6.75
C GLU A 99 10.56 -11.28 6.81
N LYS A 100 11.50 -11.66 5.95
CA LYS A 100 12.81 -11.00 5.86
C LYS A 100 12.68 -9.57 5.34
N VAL A 101 11.80 -9.33 4.36
CA VAL A 101 11.48 -7.98 3.85
C VAL A 101 10.92 -7.13 4.98
N LEU A 102 9.99 -7.66 5.78
CA LEU A 102 9.40 -6.92 6.90
C LEU A 102 10.45 -6.56 7.96
N ALA A 103 11.30 -7.53 8.34
CA ALA A 103 12.38 -7.31 9.29
C ALA A 103 13.38 -6.25 8.78
N LEU A 104 13.66 -6.25 7.48
CA LEU A 104 14.52 -5.24 6.85
C LEU A 104 13.89 -3.84 6.87
N GLN A 105 12.59 -3.73 6.60
CA GLN A 105 11.84 -2.48 6.71
C GLN A 105 11.91 -1.90 8.13
N GLU A 106 11.67 -2.73 9.16
CA GLU A 106 11.74 -2.32 10.56
C GLU A 106 13.14 -1.85 10.94
N LYS A 107 14.18 -2.56 10.50
CA LYS A 107 15.58 -2.15 10.73
C LYS A 107 15.86 -0.78 10.09
N LYS A 108 15.42 -0.55 8.86
CA LYS A 108 15.62 0.75 8.17
C LYS A 108 14.83 1.87 8.83
N LYS A 109 13.61 1.62 9.30
CA LYS A 109 12.80 2.59 10.02
C LYS A 109 13.47 3.02 11.32
N ASN A 110 13.94 2.07 12.13
CA ASN A 110 14.64 2.36 13.39
C ASN A 110 15.93 3.15 13.17
N LEU A 111 16.65 2.92 12.06
CA LEU A 111 17.83 3.69 11.70
C LEU A 111 17.46 5.13 11.28
N SER A 112 16.40 5.31 10.52
CA SER A 112 15.94 6.64 10.10
C SER A 112 15.45 7.48 11.28
N ASP A 113 14.81 6.88 12.27
CA ASP A 113 14.38 7.54 13.51
C ASP A 113 15.58 7.99 14.38
N ILE A 114 16.72 7.30 14.25
CA ILE A 114 17.99 7.68 14.95
C ILE A 114 18.75 8.78 14.21
N PHE A 115 18.64 8.83 12.87
CA PHE A 115 19.33 9.79 12.02
C PHE A 115 18.34 10.74 11.34
N ASP A 116 17.81 11.67 12.11
CA ASP A 116 16.77 12.65 11.74
C ASP A 116 17.13 13.59 10.55
N ASN A 117 18.17 13.29 9.76
CA ASN A 117 18.67 14.16 8.70
C ASN A 117 19.23 13.48 7.44
N ALA A 118 19.00 12.20 7.23
CA ALA A 118 19.53 11.54 6.04
C ALA A 118 18.42 11.31 5.01
N THR A 119 18.41 12.15 3.97
CA THR A 119 17.73 11.90 2.67
C THR A 119 18.32 10.64 2.03
N GLU A 120 18.06 9.48 2.57
CA GLU A 120 18.49 8.25 1.94
C GLU A 120 17.43 7.74 0.96
N LYS A 121 17.88 7.65 -0.29
CA LYS A 121 17.19 6.88 -1.32
C LYS A 121 17.02 5.46 -0.80
N SER A 122 15.79 5.02 -0.64
CA SER A 122 15.40 3.71 -0.14
C SER A 122 15.69 2.57 -1.14
N ASN A 123 16.90 2.50 -1.65
CA ASN A 123 17.34 1.42 -2.53
C ASN A 123 17.96 0.30 -1.69
N LEU A 124 17.77 -0.94 -2.12
CA LEU A 124 18.46 -2.10 -1.56
C LEU A 124 19.96 -1.93 -1.82
N ASN A 125 20.77 -2.12 -0.80
CA ASN A 125 22.22 -2.24 -0.95
C ASN A 125 22.63 -3.72 -1.05
N ASP A 126 23.91 -4.00 -1.35
CA ASP A 126 24.42 -5.36 -1.52
C ASP A 126 24.27 -6.21 -0.25
N GLU A 127 24.37 -5.60 0.93
CA GLU A 127 24.15 -6.28 2.22
C GLU A 127 22.68 -6.67 2.42
N ASP A 128 21.74 -5.81 2.04
CA ASP A 128 20.31 -6.10 2.07
C ASP A 128 19.96 -7.28 1.15
N ILE A 129 20.58 -7.31 -0.05
CA ILE A 129 20.39 -8.40 -1.02
C ILE A 129 20.94 -9.71 -0.45
N ALA A 130 22.14 -9.70 0.13
CA ALA A 130 22.73 -10.86 0.75
C ALA A 130 21.87 -11.41 1.91
N TYR A 131 21.31 -10.53 2.72
CA TYR A 131 20.38 -10.91 3.81
C TYR A 131 19.10 -11.56 3.28
N LEU A 132 18.53 -11.05 2.21
CA LEU A 132 17.29 -11.60 1.63
C LEU A 132 17.50 -12.98 1.00
N LEU A 133 18.70 -13.26 0.49
CA LEU A 133 19.06 -14.52 -0.17
C LEU A 133 19.58 -15.60 0.81
N SER A 134 19.91 -15.21 2.03
CA SER A 134 20.37 -16.15 3.07
C SER A 134 19.19 -16.93 3.70
#